data_8a7653deb5c9fbb02cbf0e90fc9d7eec
#
_entry.id   8a7653deb5c9fbb02cbf0e90fc9d7eec
#
_cell.length_a   1.000
_cell.length_b   1.000
_cell.length_c   1.000
_cell.angle_alpha   90.00
_cell.angle_beta   90.00
_cell.angle_gamma   90.00
#
_symmetry.space_group_name_H-M   'P 1'
#
loop_
_entity.id
_entity.type
_entity.pdbx_description
1 polymer ?
#
loop_
_entity_poly.entity_id
_entity_poly.type
_entity_poly.pdbx_seq_one_letter_code
_entity_poly.pdbx_strand_id
1 'polypeptide(L)'
;MSTLAITWYGHATFVVTTPGGKRIVFDPWLTGNPKAPAGAKIDKADVICVSHGHSDHTGDVVNVARATGAPVVAIFELASWFESKGLKDTVGMNMGGTTEVKGLRISMTPAVHSSSVVEDGHTQYLGEPAGFVVRLEDGRKIYFAGDTALFGDMRLIRELYAPEIAFLPIGDHYTMGPEAAALAVDMLGVRQVVPMHYGTFPALTGTPDALKRLVEPMGVDVLVMNPGETAQ
;
A
#
# COMPACT_ATOMS: atom_id res chain seq x y z
N MET A 1 -4.03 22.79 -11.59
CA MET A 1 -4.20 21.64 -10.67
C MET A 1 -2.84 21.02 -10.53
N SER A 2 -2.41 20.70 -9.32
CA SER A 2 -1.17 19.97 -9.11
C SER A 2 -1.31 18.55 -9.71
N THR A 3 -0.19 17.97 -10.13
CA THR A 3 -0.15 16.59 -10.64
C THR A 3 -0.14 15.61 -9.46
N LEU A 4 -0.63 14.40 -9.69
CA LEU A 4 -0.41 13.29 -8.76
C LEU A 4 1.09 13.04 -8.66
N ALA A 5 1.62 12.96 -7.44
CA ALA A 5 3.02 12.63 -7.22
C ALA A 5 3.12 11.40 -6.29
N ILE A 6 3.99 10.48 -6.65
CA ILE A 6 4.22 9.23 -5.92
C ILE A 6 5.67 9.22 -5.47
N THR A 7 5.92 9.15 -4.17
CA THR A 7 7.25 8.99 -3.60
C THR A 7 7.39 7.58 -3.02
N TRP A 8 8.40 6.84 -3.43
CA TRP A 8 8.68 5.51 -2.91
C TRP A 8 9.82 5.53 -1.90
N TYR A 9 9.60 4.97 -0.73
CA TYR A 9 10.62 4.88 0.33
C TYR A 9 11.24 3.49 0.47
N GLY A 10 10.96 2.61 -0.49
CA GLY A 10 11.39 1.21 -0.46
C GLY A 10 10.29 0.28 0.08
N HIS A 11 10.37 -0.99 -0.29
CA HIS A 11 9.41 -2.04 0.08
C HIS A 11 7.99 -1.68 -0.33
N ALA A 12 7.06 -1.59 0.63
CA ALA A 12 5.67 -1.17 0.42
C ALA A 12 5.38 0.25 0.94
N THR A 13 6.41 1.01 1.33
CA THR A 13 6.22 2.36 1.88
C THR A 13 6.14 3.41 0.79
N PHE A 14 4.97 4.03 0.65
CA PHE A 14 4.72 5.10 -0.30
C PHE A 14 4.10 6.33 0.34
N VAL A 15 4.43 7.49 -0.23
CA VAL A 15 3.68 8.73 -0.01
C VAL A 15 3.08 9.16 -1.35
N VAL A 16 1.77 9.23 -1.41
CA VAL A 16 1.03 9.71 -2.58
C VAL A 16 0.53 11.12 -2.28
N THR A 17 1.04 12.10 -3.02
CA THR A 17 0.52 13.48 -2.96
C THR A 17 -0.55 13.64 -4.04
N THR A 18 -1.77 13.91 -3.61
CA THR A 18 -2.94 14.02 -4.47
C THR A 18 -2.94 15.34 -5.25
N PRO A 19 -3.75 15.47 -6.33
CA PRO A 19 -3.91 16.74 -7.04
C PRO A 19 -4.44 17.88 -6.15
N GLY A 20 -5.15 17.57 -5.08
CA GLY A 20 -5.58 18.53 -4.07
C GLY A 20 -4.49 18.88 -3.03
N GLY A 21 -3.31 18.27 -3.13
CA GLY A 21 -2.18 18.51 -2.24
C GLY A 21 -2.19 17.69 -0.95
N LYS A 22 -3.12 16.75 -0.78
CA LYS A 22 -3.16 15.85 0.38
C LYS A 22 -2.12 14.75 0.25
N ARG A 23 -1.60 14.31 1.37
CA ARG A 23 -0.59 13.24 1.45
C ARG A 23 -1.18 12.00 2.09
N ILE A 24 -1.24 10.93 1.30
CA ILE A 24 -1.62 9.60 1.73
C ILE A 24 -0.33 8.81 1.94
N VAL A 25 -0.15 8.26 3.13
CA VAL A 25 0.97 7.38 3.45
C VAL A 25 0.47 5.94 3.47
N PHE A 26 1.14 5.06 2.77
CA PHE A 26 0.87 3.62 2.80
C PHE A 26 2.01 2.89 3.50
N ASP A 27 1.68 2.01 4.43
CA ASP A 27 2.55 1.05 5.11
C ASP A 27 3.92 1.63 5.51
N PRO A 28 3.97 2.65 6.40
CA PRO A 28 5.22 3.32 6.73
C PRO A 28 6.15 2.43 7.53
N TRP A 29 7.24 2.04 6.88
CA TRP A 29 8.38 1.34 7.45
C TRP A 29 9.68 1.93 6.90
N LEU A 30 10.35 2.75 7.68
CA LEU A 30 11.63 3.40 7.37
C LEU A 30 12.75 2.85 8.24
N THR A 31 12.47 2.73 9.54
CA THR A 31 13.42 2.24 10.53
C THR A 31 13.64 0.74 10.35
N GLY A 32 14.86 0.36 10.02
CA GLY A 32 15.21 -1.03 9.75
C GLY A 32 14.89 -1.51 8.33
N ASN A 33 14.27 -0.68 7.48
CA ASN A 33 14.10 -0.98 6.07
C ASN A 33 15.43 -0.78 5.31
N PRO A 34 16.05 -1.86 4.78
CA PRO A 34 17.36 -1.76 4.14
C PRO A 34 17.32 -1.01 2.80
N LYS A 35 16.14 -0.72 2.27
CA LYS A 35 15.95 0.05 1.05
C LYS A 35 15.55 1.50 1.31
N ALA A 36 15.17 1.86 2.52
CA ALA A 36 14.84 3.24 2.82
C ALA A 36 16.06 4.15 2.65
N PRO A 37 15.92 5.33 2.02
CA PRO A 37 17.02 6.30 1.92
C PRO A 37 17.53 6.69 3.30
N ALA A 38 18.85 6.85 3.43
CA ALA A 38 19.46 7.26 4.69
C ALA A 38 18.86 8.57 5.20
N GLY A 39 18.38 8.57 6.45
CA GLY A 39 17.75 9.74 7.06
C GLY A 39 16.36 10.08 6.53
N ALA A 40 15.73 9.19 5.76
CA ALA A 40 14.36 9.38 5.30
C ALA A 40 13.40 9.63 6.46
N LYS A 41 12.47 10.57 6.25
CA LYS A 41 11.42 10.92 7.22
C LYS A 41 10.12 11.21 6.48
N ILE A 42 9.02 10.86 7.13
CA ILE A 42 7.67 11.25 6.72
C ILE A 42 7.14 12.21 7.80
N ASP A 43 7.29 13.49 7.57
CA ASP A 43 6.95 14.57 8.50
C ASP A 43 5.61 15.25 8.19
N LYS A 44 4.94 14.84 7.12
CA LYS A 44 3.62 15.32 6.71
C LYS A 44 2.79 14.17 6.15
N ALA A 45 1.60 14.00 6.69
CA ALA A 45 0.57 13.10 6.21
C ALA A 45 -0.80 13.67 6.52
N ASP A 46 -1.79 13.43 5.66
CA ASP A 46 -3.20 13.72 5.91
C ASP A 46 -3.95 12.47 6.33
N VAL A 47 -3.48 11.31 5.86
CA VAL A 47 -4.00 9.99 6.23
C VAL A 47 -2.90 8.94 6.08
N ILE A 48 -2.92 7.94 6.95
CA ILE A 48 -2.06 6.75 6.88
C ILE A 48 -2.95 5.54 6.68
N CYS A 49 -2.73 4.77 5.62
CA CYS A 49 -3.42 3.50 5.36
C CYS A 49 -2.46 2.35 5.63
N VAL A 50 -2.88 1.39 6.45
CA VAL A 50 -2.05 0.25 6.84
C VAL A 50 -2.72 -1.04 6.42
N SER A 51 -2.06 -1.78 5.54
CA SER A 51 -2.63 -2.96 4.89
C SER A 51 -2.76 -4.16 5.83
N HIS A 52 -1.77 -4.43 6.67
CA HIS A 52 -1.75 -5.56 7.58
C HIS A 52 -0.70 -5.41 8.69
N GLY A 53 -0.64 -6.38 9.61
CA GLY A 53 0.09 -6.28 10.86
C GLY A 53 1.59 -6.60 10.82
N HIS A 54 2.18 -7.06 9.70
CA HIS A 54 3.60 -7.40 9.66
C HIS A 54 4.49 -6.18 9.89
N SER A 55 5.65 -6.40 10.52
CA SER A 55 6.54 -5.34 11.00
C SER A 55 7.13 -4.49 9.88
N ASP A 56 7.30 -5.04 8.69
CA ASP A 56 7.76 -4.36 7.48
C ASP A 56 6.68 -3.49 6.80
N HIS A 57 5.47 -3.42 7.39
CA HIS A 57 4.38 -2.52 7.02
C HIS A 57 3.96 -1.61 8.17
N THR A 58 4.14 -2.05 9.42
CA THR A 58 3.69 -1.33 10.62
C THR A 58 4.80 -0.60 11.37
N GLY A 59 6.07 -0.85 11.04
CA GLY A 59 7.22 -0.49 11.87
C GLY A 59 7.31 0.98 12.29
N ASP A 60 6.88 1.92 11.46
CA ASP A 60 6.91 3.34 11.79
C ASP A 60 5.53 4.01 11.86
N VAL A 61 4.43 3.24 11.76
CA VAL A 61 3.05 3.80 11.79
C VAL A 61 2.83 4.69 13.00
N VAL A 62 3.16 4.21 14.19
CA VAL A 62 2.96 4.96 15.44
C VAL A 62 3.77 6.25 15.47
N ASN A 63 5.03 6.18 15.01
CA ASN A 63 5.93 7.34 14.98
C ASN A 63 5.46 8.38 13.96
N VAL A 64 5.09 7.94 12.76
CA VAL A 64 4.59 8.82 11.69
C VAL A 64 3.25 9.44 12.09
N ALA A 65 2.32 8.65 12.64
CA ALA A 65 1.03 9.17 13.10
C ALA A 65 1.19 10.24 14.20
N ARG A 66 2.08 10.00 15.17
CA ARG A 66 2.37 11.01 16.23
C ARG A 66 3.04 12.27 15.69
N ALA A 67 3.97 12.11 14.74
CA ALA A 67 4.69 13.26 14.17
C ALA A 67 3.80 14.12 13.28
N THR A 68 2.85 13.53 12.57
CA THR A 68 2.02 14.22 11.58
C THR A 68 0.63 14.60 12.09
N GLY A 69 0.12 13.91 13.12
CA GLY A 69 -1.27 14.02 13.57
C GLY A 69 -2.28 13.39 12.59
N ALA A 70 -1.81 12.56 11.66
CA ALA A 70 -2.67 11.94 10.66
C ALA A 70 -3.44 10.75 11.25
N PRO A 71 -4.74 10.60 10.93
CA PRO A 71 -5.52 9.42 11.27
C PRO A 71 -4.96 8.18 10.59
N VAL A 72 -5.04 7.04 11.28
CA VAL A 72 -4.61 5.73 10.78
C VAL A 72 -5.84 4.91 10.38
N VAL A 73 -5.92 4.55 9.12
CA VAL A 73 -6.98 3.69 8.55
C VAL A 73 -6.45 2.28 8.42
N ALA A 74 -7.10 1.32 9.04
CA ALA A 74 -6.71 -0.09 9.01
C ALA A 74 -7.94 -0.99 9.23
N ILE A 75 -7.77 -2.31 9.08
CA ILE A 75 -8.78 -3.26 9.53
C ILE A 75 -9.01 -3.10 11.04
N PHE A 76 -10.23 -3.37 11.51
CA PHE A 76 -10.68 -3.06 12.85
C PHE A 76 -9.73 -3.55 13.96
N GLU A 77 -9.25 -4.78 13.87
CA GLU A 77 -8.36 -5.39 14.86
C GLU A 77 -7.00 -4.69 14.91
N LEU A 78 -6.45 -4.33 13.74
CA LEU A 78 -5.19 -3.61 13.63
C LEU A 78 -5.33 -2.16 14.12
N ALA A 79 -6.45 -1.50 13.80
CA ALA A 79 -6.75 -0.16 14.33
C ALA A 79 -6.83 -0.17 15.86
N SER A 80 -7.54 -1.16 16.45
CA SER A 80 -7.62 -1.34 17.90
C SER A 80 -6.24 -1.62 18.53
N TRP A 81 -5.40 -2.37 17.84
CA TRP A 81 -4.02 -2.58 18.30
C TRP A 81 -3.23 -1.26 18.31
N PHE A 82 -3.36 -0.42 17.28
CA PHE A 82 -2.73 0.91 17.29
C PHE A 82 -3.26 1.81 18.41
N GLU A 83 -4.55 1.73 18.75
CA GLU A 83 -5.10 2.41 19.92
C GLU A 83 -4.42 1.96 21.21
N SER A 84 -4.17 0.67 21.37
CA SER A 84 -3.43 0.12 22.51
C SER A 84 -1.99 0.63 22.58
N LYS A 85 -1.40 1.05 21.45
CA LYS A 85 -0.09 1.73 21.37
C LYS A 85 -0.18 3.25 21.61
N GLY A 86 -1.36 3.75 21.95
CA GLY A 86 -1.61 5.14 22.34
C GLY A 86 -1.92 6.07 21.18
N LEU A 87 -2.27 5.58 20.00
CA LEU A 87 -2.86 6.40 18.95
C LEU A 87 -4.32 6.73 19.31
N LYS A 88 -4.74 7.98 19.05
CA LYS A 88 -6.09 8.45 19.38
C LYS A 88 -6.97 8.65 18.16
N ASP A 89 -6.37 8.79 16.99
CA ASP A 89 -7.08 9.02 15.72
C ASP A 89 -6.88 7.82 14.81
N THR A 90 -7.70 6.81 15.01
CA THR A 90 -7.74 5.57 14.23
C THR A 90 -9.11 5.41 13.61
N VAL A 91 -9.14 4.84 12.41
CA VAL A 91 -10.36 4.52 11.67
C VAL A 91 -10.35 3.04 11.36
N GLY A 92 -10.98 2.26 12.24
CA GLY A 92 -11.18 0.83 12.04
C GLY A 92 -12.23 0.58 10.97
N MET A 93 -11.86 -0.19 9.96
CA MET A 93 -12.74 -0.57 8.85
C MET A 93 -12.85 -2.09 8.75
N ASN A 94 -13.68 -2.55 7.81
CA ASN A 94 -13.64 -3.93 7.36
C ASN A 94 -13.82 -4.00 5.83
N MET A 95 -13.49 -5.15 5.25
CA MET A 95 -13.53 -5.38 3.80
C MET A 95 -14.91 -5.12 3.22
N GLY A 96 -14.95 -4.45 2.06
CA GLY A 96 -16.17 -3.99 1.41
C GLY A 96 -16.69 -2.66 1.96
N GLY A 97 -16.18 -2.20 3.11
CA GLY A 97 -16.53 -0.90 3.68
C GLY A 97 -15.89 0.26 2.93
N THR A 98 -16.53 1.42 3.00
CA THR A 98 -16.00 2.69 2.48
C THR A 98 -16.18 3.77 3.52
N THR A 99 -15.14 4.57 3.74
CA THR A 99 -15.15 5.72 4.65
C THR A 99 -14.66 6.96 3.94
N GLU A 100 -14.90 8.12 4.55
CA GLU A 100 -14.32 9.38 4.10
C GLU A 100 -13.42 9.95 5.21
N VAL A 101 -12.15 10.14 4.90
CA VAL A 101 -11.15 10.68 5.82
C VAL A 101 -10.47 11.87 5.16
N LYS A 102 -10.52 13.05 5.80
CA LYS A 102 -9.94 14.29 5.27
C LYS A 102 -10.39 14.61 3.83
N GLY A 103 -11.63 14.22 3.45
CA GLY A 103 -12.18 14.41 2.11
C GLY A 103 -11.63 13.45 1.04
N LEU A 104 -10.94 12.40 1.45
CA LEU A 104 -10.55 11.27 0.60
C LEU A 104 -11.50 10.11 0.85
N ARG A 105 -12.06 9.54 -0.20
CA ARG A 105 -12.91 8.36 -0.11
C ARG A 105 -12.07 7.10 -0.21
N ILE A 106 -12.05 6.33 0.87
CA ILE A 106 -11.21 5.13 1.03
C ILE A 106 -12.11 3.91 1.15
N SER A 107 -11.95 2.95 0.26
CA SER A 107 -12.65 1.67 0.29
C SER A 107 -11.65 0.56 0.61
N MET A 108 -12.00 -0.32 1.55
CA MET A 108 -11.17 -1.46 1.92
C MET A 108 -11.55 -2.67 1.08
N THR A 109 -10.56 -3.36 0.53
CA THR A 109 -10.70 -4.55 -0.30
C THR A 109 -10.00 -5.74 0.35
N PRO A 110 -10.39 -6.99 0.00
CA PRO A 110 -9.64 -8.16 0.42
C PRO A 110 -8.19 -8.14 -0.08
N ALA A 111 -7.31 -8.79 0.69
CA ALA A 111 -6.00 -9.27 0.26
C ALA A 111 -5.82 -10.71 0.75
N VAL A 112 -5.05 -11.52 0.03
CA VAL A 112 -4.82 -12.94 0.37
C VAL A 112 -3.40 -13.08 0.89
N HIS A 113 -3.26 -12.95 2.20
CA HIS A 113 -1.99 -12.98 2.92
C HIS A 113 -2.26 -13.34 4.39
N SER A 114 -1.29 -13.17 5.27
CA SER A 114 -1.46 -13.25 6.73
C SER A 114 -1.29 -11.89 7.38
N SER A 115 -1.74 -11.75 8.63
CA SER A 115 -1.65 -10.48 9.34
C SER A 115 -1.45 -10.74 10.82
N SER A 116 -0.26 -10.42 11.32
CA SER A 116 0.09 -10.59 12.73
C SER A 116 1.25 -9.68 13.13
N VAL A 117 1.39 -9.48 14.42
CA VAL A 117 2.58 -8.90 15.04
C VAL A 117 3.19 -9.90 16.01
N VAL A 118 4.50 -9.82 16.21
CA VAL A 118 5.18 -10.59 17.25
C VAL A 118 5.58 -9.62 18.36
N GLU A 119 4.99 -9.79 19.55
CA GLU A 119 5.29 -9.01 20.75
C GLU A 119 5.61 -9.95 21.91
N ASP A 120 6.66 -9.65 22.64
CA ASP A 120 7.12 -10.45 23.78
C ASP A 120 7.24 -11.96 23.49
N GLY A 121 7.63 -12.28 22.25
CA GLY A 121 7.77 -13.66 21.75
C GLY A 121 6.44 -14.36 21.41
N HIS A 122 5.32 -13.65 21.46
CA HIS A 122 4.00 -14.17 21.10
C HIS A 122 3.50 -13.56 19.78
N THR A 123 2.99 -14.43 18.90
CA THR A 123 2.32 -14.00 17.68
C THR A 123 0.87 -13.62 17.99
N GLN A 124 0.52 -12.38 17.74
CA GLN A 124 -0.84 -11.87 17.88
C GLN A 124 -1.45 -11.65 16.49
N TYR A 125 -2.58 -12.27 16.21
CA TYR A 125 -3.39 -12.01 15.02
C TYR A 125 -4.03 -10.62 15.08
N LEU A 126 -3.99 -9.88 13.97
CA LEU A 126 -4.45 -8.49 13.89
C LEU A 126 -5.48 -8.26 12.77
N GLY A 127 -6.38 -9.17 12.58
CA GLY A 127 -7.39 -9.13 11.53
C GLY A 127 -6.84 -9.61 10.18
N GLU A 128 -7.70 -9.62 9.16
CA GLU A 128 -7.32 -10.02 7.81
C GLU A 128 -6.51 -8.92 7.11
N PRO A 129 -5.56 -9.27 6.24
CA PRO A 129 -4.86 -8.30 5.40
C PRO A 129 -5.82 -7.65 4.41
N ALA A 130 -5.57 -6.39 4.08
CA ALA A 130 -6.46 -5.61 3.25
C ALA A 130 -5.69 -4.77 2.21
N GLY A 131 -6.34 -4.54 1.08
CA GLY A 131 -5.96 -3.48 0.15
C GLY A 131 -6.87 -2.26 0.30
N PHE A 132 -6.51 -1.18 -0.39
CA PHE A 132 -7.26 0.09 -0.37
C PHE A 132 -7.48 0.61 -1.77
N VAL A 133 -8.72 0.97 -2.09
CA VAL A 133 -9.00 1.83 -3.24
C VAL A 133 -9.27 3.24 -2.72
N VAL A 134 -8.45 4.19 -3.14
CA VAL A 134 -8.62 5.59 -2.77
C VAL A 134 -9.06 6.40 -3.98
N ARG A 135 -10.22 7.07 -3.85
CA ARG A 135 -10.67 8.04 -4.83
C ARG A 135 -10.11 9.41 -4.49
N LEU A 136 -9.36 9.96 -5.44
CA LEU A 136 -8.74 11.27 -5.36
C LEU A 136 -9.74 12.40 -5.70
N GLU A 137 -9.36 13.65 -5.46
CA GLU A 137 -10.23 14.82 -5.63
C GLU A 137 -10.60 15.07 -7.10
N ASP A 138 -9.76 14.66 -8.04
CA ASP A 138 -10.00 14.76 -9.49
C ASP A 138 -10.80 13.58 -10.07
N GLY A 139 -11.20 12.64 -9.20
CA GLY A 139 -11.99 11.48 -9.55
C GLY A 139 -11.16 10.23 -9.90
N ARG A 140 -9.85 10.36 -10.13
CA ARG A 140 -8.96 9.20 -10.32
C ARG A 140 -9.01 8.28 -9.11
N LYS A 141 -8.77 7.00 -9.35
CA LYS A 141 -8.73 5.99 -8.28
C LYS A 141 -7.42 5.24 -8.36
N ILE A 142 -6.78 5.11 -7.22
CA ILE A 142 -5.59 4.29 -7.05
C ILE A 142 -5.95 3.06 -6.21
N TYR A 143 -5.34 1.93 -6.51
CA TYR A 143 -5.46 0.70 -5.74
C TYR A 143 -4.10 0.35 -5.14
N PHE A 144 -4.04 0.30 -3.82
CA PHE A 144 -2.91 -0.22 -3.07
C PHE A 144 -3.26 -1.62 -2.58
N ALA A 145 -2.60 -2.63 -3.12
CA ALA A 145 -2.97 -4.02 -2.85
C ALA A 145 -2.58 -4.52 -1.46
N GLY A 146 -1.59 -3.87 -0.81
CA GLY A 146 -0.89 -4.47 0.32
C GLY A 146 -0.15 -5.74 -0.12
N ASP A 147 0.21 -6.58 0.85
CA ASP A 147 0.75 -7.89 0.55
C ASP A 147 -0.39 -8.86 0.20
N THR A 148 -0.25 -9.51 -0.93
CA THR A 148 -1.27 -10.42 -1.43
C THR A 148 -0.73 -11.44 -2.43
N ALA A 149 -1.34 -12.62 -2.45
CA ALA A 149 -1.32 -13.50 -3.60
C ALA A 149 -2.28 -12.97 -4.69
N LEU A 150 -2.22 -13.54 -5.88
CA LEU A 150 -3.25 -13.35 -6.90
C LEU A 150 -4.57 -14.00 -6.44
N PHE A 151 -5.68 -13.28 -6.56
CA PHE A 151 -7.01 -13.82 -6.24
C PHE A 151 -8.07 -13.37 -7.26
N GLY A 152 -9.09 -14.21 -7.45
CA GLY A 152 -10.07 -14.03 -8.53
C GLY A 152 -10.90 -12.75 -8.40
N ASP A 153 -11.16 -12.30 -7.18
CA ASP A 153 -12.01 -11.13 -6.89
C ASP A 153 -11.33 -9.78 -7.22
N MET A 154 -10.07 -9.79 -7.70
CA MET A 154 -9.47 -8.59 -8.31
C MET A 154 -10.30 -8.07 -9.49
N ARG A 155 -11.06 -8.94 -10.17
CA ARG A 155 -12.05 -8.54 -11.20
C ARG A 155 -13.20 -7.71 -10.61
N LEU A 156 -13.66 -8.07 -9.41
CA LEU A 156 -14.70 -7.29 -8.72
C LEU A 156 -14.17 -5.92 -8.26
N ILE A 157 -12.90 -5.81 -7.91
CA ILE A 157 -12.28 -4.51 -7.65
C ILE A 157 -12.34 -3.62 -8.88
N ARG A 158 -12.06 -4.18 -10.08
CA ARG A 158 -12.22 -3.47 -11.35
C ARG A 158 -13.67 -3.04 -11.58
N GLU A 159 -14.62 -3.95 -11.43
CA GLU A 159 -16.04 -3.68 -11.69
C GLU A 159 -16.61 -2.62 -10.75
N LEU A 160 -16.27 -2.68 -9.46
CA LEU A 160 -16.81 -1.79 -8.44
C LEU A 160 -16.12 -0.41 -8.44
N TYR A 161 -14.82 -0.40 -8.65
CA TYR A 161 -14.03 0.81 -8.41
C TYR A 161 -13.33 1.34 -9.67
N ALA A 162 -12.98 0.48 -10.64
CA ALA A 162 -12.22 0.85 -11.84
C ALA A 162 -10.98 1.69 -11.50
N PRO A 163 -9.99 1.18 -10.76
CA PRO A 163 -8.76 1.90 -10.47
C PRO A 163 -7.96 2.12 -11.75
N GLU A 164 -7.23 3.24 -11.83
CA GLU A 164 -6.39 3.57 -12.99
C GLU A 164 -4.94 3.18 -12.75
N ILE A 165 -4.52 3.22 -11.48
CA ILE A 165 -3.16 2.92 -11.02
C ILE A 165 -3.25 1.85 -9.93
N ALA A 166 -2.41 0.81 -10.02
CA ALA A 166 -2.30 -0.20 -8.97
C ALA A 166 -0.87 -0.30 -8.43
N PHE A 167 -0.74 -0.34 -7.11
CA PHE A 167 0.48 -0.69 -6.40
C PHE A 167 0.41 -2.19 -6.10
N LEU A 168 1.28 -2.98 -6.73
CA LEU A 168 1.23 -4.44 -6.64
C LEU A 168 2.57 -5.01 -6.14
N PRO A 169 2.54 -5.95 -5.18
CA PRO A 169 3.73 -6.66 -4.78
C PRO A 169 4.18 -7.60 -5.91
N ILE A 170 5.49 -7.65 -6.12
CA ILE A 170 6.09 -8.48 -7.18
C ILE A 170 7.29 -9.29 -6.71
N GLY A 171 7.57 -9.27 -5.39
CA GLY A 171 8.79 -9.84 -4.84
C GLY A 171 8.88 -11.35 -4.94
N ASP A 172 7.78 -12.06 -5.13
CA ASP A 172 7.68 -13.51 -4.99
C ASP A 172 7.92 -13.98 -3.55
N HIS A 173 8.05 -15.26 -3.29
CA HIS A 173 8.29 -15.91 -2.01
C HIS A 173 7.21 -15.61 -0.94
N TYR A 174 6.98 -14.36 -0.59
CA TYR A 174 5.98 -13.94 0.42
C TYR A 174 4.70 -13.38 -0.20
N THR A 175 4.77 -12.93 -1.45
CA THR A 175 3.67 -12.29 -2.19
C THR A 175 3.58 -12.81 -3.62
N MET A 176 2.85 -12.13 -4.49
CA MET A 176 2.90 -12.41 -5.93
C MET A 176 4.32 -12.25 -6.48
N GLY A 177 4.68 -13.09 -7.45
CA GLY A 177 5.77 -12.83 -8.39
C GLY A 177 5.28 -12.05 -9.61
N PRO A 178 6.21 -11.67 -10.53
CA PRO A 178 5.87 -10.88 -11.73
C PRO A 178 4.79 -11.49 -12.62
N GLU A 179 4.75 -12.80 -12.78
CA GLU A 179 3.78 -13.52 -13.61
C GLU A 179 2.35 -13.40 -13.02
N ALA A 180 2.22 -13.62 -11.73
CA ALA A 180 0.94 -13.47 -11.03
C ALA A 180 0.49 -11.99 -11.00
N ALA A 181 1.43 -11.06 -10.81
CA ALA A 181 1.16 -9.63 -10.85
C ALA A 181 0.69 -9.16 -12.25
N ALA A 182 1.23 -9.74 -13.33
CA ALA A 182 0.76 -9.45 -14.69
C ALA A 182 -0.70 -9.88 -14.89
N LEU A 183 -1.10 -11.05 -14.36
CA LEU A 183 -2.50 -11.48 -14.36
C LEU A 183 -3.37 -10.56 -13.50
N ALA A 184 -2.86 -10.09 -12.35
CA ALA A 184 -3.56 -9.11 -11.53
C ALA A 184 -3.79 -7.79 -12.27
N VAL A 185 -2.81 -7.31 -13.03
CA VAL A 185 -2.92 -6.11 -13.88
C VAL A 185 -4.06 -6.27 -14.90
N ASP A 186 -4.15 -7.41 -15.58
CA ASP A 186 -5.24 -7.70 -16.52
C ASP A 186 -6.61 -7.73 -15.82
N MET A 187 -6.71 -8.42 -14.69
CA MET A 187 -7.95 -8.51 -13.91
C MET A 187 -8.42 -7.14 -13.40
N LEU A 188 -7.51 -6.31 -12.92
CA LEU A 188 -7.78 -4.96 -12.43
C LEU A 188 -8.08 -3.97 -13.55
N GLY A 189 -7.58 -4.22 -14.77
CA GLY A 189 -7.76 -3.35 -15.93
C GLY A 189 -7.13 -1.99 -15.77
N VAL A 190 -6.07 -1.87 -14.99
CA VAL A 190 -5.34 -0.63 -14.74
C VAL A 190 -4.50 -0.22 -15.94
N ARG A 191 -4.21 1.08 -16.06
CA ARG A 191 -3.36 1.63 -17.11
C ARG A 191 -1.91 1.78 -16.67
N GLN A 192 -1.69 1.83 -15.37
CA GLN A 192 -0.36 1.95 -14.78
C GLN A 192 -0.22 1.04 -13.58
N VAL A 193 0.92 0.40 -13.43
CA VAL A 193 1.29 -0.39 -12.25
C VAL A 193 2.57 0.17 -11.63
N VAL A 194 2.54 0.29 -10.30
CA VAL A 194 3.68 0.65 -9.46
C VAL A 194 4.13 -0.62 -8.75
N PRO A 195 5.23 -1.24 -9.16
CA PRO A 195 5.73 -2.44 -8.50
C PRO A 195 6.26 -2.10 -7.11
N MET A 196 5.98 -2.97 -6.14
CA MET A 196 6.42 -2.84 -4.76
C MET A 196 6.85 -4.19 -4.17
N HIS A 197 7.34 -4.18 -2.93
CA HIS A 197 7.71 -5.37 -2.15
C HIS A 197 8.73 -6.27 -2.87
N TYR A 198 9.77 -5.68 -3.49
CA TYR A 198 10.83 -6.38 -4.19
C TYR A 198 12.23 -5.86 -3.81
N GLY A 199 13.23 -6.72 -3.93
CA GLY A 199 14.64 -6.37 -3.74
C GLY A 199 15.03 -5.93 -2.33
N THR A 200 14.13 -6.01 -1.34
CA THR A 200 14.39 -5.65 0.06
C THR A 200 15.12 -6.77 0.79
N PHE A 201 14.72 -8.01 0.55
CA PHE A 201 15.34 -9.20 1.15
C PHE A 201 15.85 -10.13 0.05
N PRO A 202 16.86 -10.96 0.31
CA PRO A 202 17.41 -11.90 -0.68
C PRO A 202 16.39 -12.90 -1.24
N ALA A 203 15.35 -13.23 -0.46
CA ALA A 203 14.27 -14.13 -0.89
C ALA A 203 13.34 -13.49 -1.94
N LEU A 204 13.31 -12.16 -2.05
CA LEU A 204 12.45 -11.44 -2.98
C LEU A 204 13.14 -11.36 -4.36
N THR A 205 12.89 -12.36 -5.19
CA THR A 205 13.58 -12.56 -6.48
C THR A 205 12.89 -11.88 -7.66
N GLY A 206 11.63 -11.46 -7.51
CA GLY A 206 10.87 -10.75 -8.53
C GLY A 206 11.48 -9.38 -8.86
N THR A 207 11.38 -8.98 -10.12
CA THR A 207 11.97 -7.72 -10.60
C THR A 207 10.97 -6.91 -11.44
N PRO A 208 11.06 -5.57 -11.41
CA PRO A 208 10.25 -4.71 -12.29
C PRO A 208 10.44 -5.02 -13.78
N ASP A 209 11.65 -5.38 -14.21
CA ASP A 209 11.92 -5.72 -15.62
C ASP A 209 11.19 -7.01 -16.04
N ALA A 210 11.04 -7.97 -15.12
CA ALA A 210 10.27 -9.18 -15.40
C ALA A 210 8.78 -8.84 -15.59
N LEU A 211 8.21 -8.02 -14.69
CA LEU A 211 6.82 -7.54 -14.82
C LEU A 211 6.64 -6.73 -16.10
N LYS A 212 7.55 -5.80 -16.39
CA LYS A 212 7.48 -4.92 -17.55
C LYS A 212 7.35 -5.68 -18.87
N ARG A 213 8.18 -6.70 -19.06
CA ARG A 213 8.10 -7.57 -20.27
C ARG A 213 6.74 -8.23 -20.46
N LEU A 214 6.01 -8.48 -19.36
CA LEU A 214 4.71 -9.17 -19.39
C LEU A 214 3.55 -8.20 -19.64
N VAL A 215 3.61 -6.97 -19.13
CA VAL A 215 2.48 -6.03 -19.16
C VAL A 215 2.59 -4.95 -20.25
N GLU A 216 3.79 -4.62 -20.72
CA GLU A 216 3.96 -3.66 -21.84
C GLU A 216 3.19 -4.08 -23.10
N PRO A 217 3.15 -5.37 -23.50
CA PRO A 217 2.32 -5.81 -24.63
C PRO A 217 0.82 -5.59 -24.42
N MET A 218 0.37 -5.40 -23.18
CA MET A 218 -1.02 -5.07 -22.83
C MET A 218 -1.30 -3.57 -22.91
N GLY A 219 -0.29 -2.74 -23.18
CA GLY A 219 -0.40 -1.28 -23.18
C GLY A 219 -0.44 -0.68 -21.77
N VAL A 220 0.13 -1.36 -20.77
CA VAL A 220 0.19 -0.92 -19.38
C VAL A 220 1.56 -0.37 -19.04
N ASP A 221 1.60 0.83 -18.48
CA ASP A 221 2.84 1.46 -18.03
C ASP A 221 3.31 0.87 -16.69
N VAL A 222 4.60 0.59 -16.58
CA VAL A 222 5.25 0.17 -15.33
C VAL A 222 6.08 1.34 -14.80
N LEU A 223 5.62 1.95 -13.70
CA LEU A 223 6.32 3.02 -13.04
C LEU A 223 7.41 2.45 -12.12
N VAL A 224 8.61 2.29 -12.67
CA VAL A 224 9.78 1.83 -11.91
C VAL A 224 10.44 3.04 -11.25
N MET A 225 10.67 2.94 -9.94
CA MET A 225 11.22 4.03 -9.13
C MET A 225 12.42 3.54 -8.33
N ASN A 226 13.33 4.46 -8.00
CA ASN A 226 14.35 4.24 -6.99
C ASN A 226 13.83 4.68 -5.61
N PRO A 227 14.25 4.04 -4.51
CA PRO A 227 13.92 4.52 -3.18
C PRO A 227 14.35 5.98 -2.95
N GLY A 228 13.40 6.81 -2.49
CA GLY A 228 13.56 8.27 -2.35
C GLY A 228 13.14 9.07 -3.58
N GLU A 229 12.89 8.42 -4.71
CA GLU A 229 12.43 9.10 -5.92
C GLU A 229 10.95 9.50 -5.81
N THR A 230 10.61 10.63 -6.42
CA THR A 230 9.23 11.09 -6.61
C THR A 230 8.94 11.19 -8.10
N ALA A 231 7.96 10.43 -8.56
CA ALA A 231 7.42 10.49 -9.92
C ALA A 231 6.12 11.33 -9.95
N GLN A 232 5.83 11.94 -11.12
CA GLN A 232 4.64 12.77 -11.37
C GLN A 232 3.91 12.31 -12.63
#